data_149ae109e50f28d27b4186ac5a61aa29
#
_entry.id   149ae109e50f28d27b4186ac5a61aa29
#
_cell.length_a   1.000
_cell.length_b   1.000
_cell.length_c   1.000
_cell.angle_alpha   90.00
_cell.angle_beta   90.00
_cell.angle_gamma   90.00
#
_symmetry.space_group_name_H-M   'P 1'
#
loop_
_entity.id
_entity.type
_entity.pdbx_description
1 polymer ?
#
loop_
_entity_poly.entity_id
_entity_poly.type
_entity_poly.pdbx_seq_one_letter_code
_entity_poly.pdbx_strand_id
1 'polypeptide(L)'
;MGCYRLHVRGEIDPIKQYLVQLEYTWNRQVIRQGEYFVRLGDWNEKANKGRGGVRASYGPEARINSLLLARADKIDGLLAEYQEKHPNQITAQVIADFLADKPLTREDKGKDFVEFTLEKLDSDYSRNRIGRSRYENGKSGMNIFRIFLRATKNGTYKPDSIYVGEISVELIDEYIRWRREVKQNSNTTINHALTPILKACAYAAELKMIDHAVNARIQDMHIASKISLADEDNEFDGKYLSKEQMSALLEYYHACTEPRHREFLEMFFFAFHACGLRVVDVMTLQWGHINFEKKELRKIMIKTNKRHVIPLTEPALNILHRWQEKRAGCRYVFNLVKDDLDLDDAEALYKARNNATKCINQSLTVVGEQIGLPFTLSMHVARHSFAVFALNKGLSMSVVGRLLGHGSTDVTEKVYAKFLPETLSAEIAKLSGELSNLTI
;
A
#
# COMPACT_ATOMS: atom_id res chain seq x y z
N MET A 1 -3.20 -6.34 -46.37
CA MET A 1 -2.49 -7.60 -46.52
C MET A 1 -1.05 -7.32 -46.92
N GLY A 2 -0.10 -7.78 -46.10
CA GLY A 2 1.32 -7.54 -46.28
C GLY A 2 1.91 -8.36 -47.44
N CYS A 3 2.74 -7.72 -48.22
CA CYS A 3 3.44 -8.35 -49.33
C CYS A 3 4.94 -8.06 -49.25
N TYR A 4 5.76 -9.04 -49.60
CA TYR A 4 7.20 -8.85 -49.72
C TYR A 4 7.57 -8.40 -51.11
N ARG A 5 8.44 -7.39 -51.21
CA ARG A 5 8.94 -6.86 -52.49
C ARG A 5 10.46 -6.70 -52.42
N LEU A 6 11.12 -7.04 -53.56
CA LEU A 6 12.56 -6.86 -53.74
C LEU A 6 12.81 -5.43 -54.24
N HIS A 7 13.55 -4.64 -53.47
CA HIS A 7 13.90 -3.28 -53.85
C HIS A 7 15.25 -3.19 -54.55
N VAL A 8 15.20 -2.91 -55.83
CA VAL A 8 16.40 -2.67 -56.66
C VAL A 8 16.60 -1.16 -56.79
N ARG A 9 17.74 -0.65 -56.32
CA ARG A 9 18.15 0.72 -56.49
C ARG A 9 19.35 0.78 -57.47
N GLY A 10 19.23 1.53 -58.54
CA GLY A 10 20.27 1.67 -59.57
C GLY A 10 20.23 0.56 -60.63
N GLU A 11 21.37 0.35 -61.34
CA GLU A 11 21.49 -0.70 -62.35
C GLU A 11 21.41 -2.09 -61.72
N ILE A 12 20.77 -3.03 -62.47
CA ILE A 12 20.59 -4.40 -62.05
C ILE A 12 21.90 -5.16 -62.17
N ASP A 13 22.46 -5.62 -61.07
CA ASP A 13 23.62 -6.49 -61.00
C ASP A 13 23.17 -7.89 -60.54
N PRO A 14 23.35 -8.94 -61.35
CA PRO A 14 22.90 -10.30 -61.02
C PRO A 14 23.60 -10.91 -59.78
N ILE A 15 24.78 -10.40 -59.42
CA ILE A 15 25.59 -10.91 -58.30
C ILE A 15 25.24 -10.19 -56.99
N LYS A 16 24.78 -8.96 -57.10
CA LYS A 16 24.46 -8.11 -55.96
C LYS A 16 23.21 -8.60 -55.24
N GLN A 17 23.23 -8.46 -53.91
CA GLN A 17 22.06 -8.69 -53.09
C GLN A 17 21.24 -7.40 -52.94
N TYR A 18 19.94 -7.52 -52.98
CA TYR A 18 18.98 -6.47 -52.88
C TYR A 18 18.11 -6.67 -51.65
N LEU A 19 17.66 -5.59 -51.04
CA LEU A 19 16.83 -5.63 -49.81
C LEU A 19 15.41 -6.06 -50.17
N VAL A 20 14.94 -7.10 -49.52
CA VAL A 20 13.53 -7.50 -49.49
C VAL A 20 12.84 -6.77 -48.35
N GLN A 21 11.75 -6.11 -48.67
CA GLN A 21 10.96 -5.35 -47.70
C GLN A 21 9.54 -5.92 -47.60
N LEU A 22 9.03 -6.02 -46.37
CA LEU A 22 7.61 -6.25 -46.15
C LEU A 22 6.88 -4.92 -46.35
N GLU A 23 5.91 -4.88 -47.24
CA GLU A 23 5.19 -3.69 -47.66
C GLU A 23 3.71 -3.79 -47.34
N TYR A 24 3.15 -2.68 -46.87
CA TYR A 24 1.73 -2.43 -46.73
C TYR A 24 1.34 -1.15 -47.45
N THR A 25 0.25 -1.18 -48.21
CA THR A 25 -0.31 0.00 -48.86
C THR A 25 -1.54 0.48 -48.09
N TRP A 26 -1.52 1.73 -47.64
CA TRP A 26 -2.62 2.36 -46.93
C TRP A 26 -2.83 3.79 -47.44
N ASN A 27 -4.05 4.11 -47.85
CA ASN A 27 -4.39 5.43 -48.42
C ASN A 27 -3.37 5.95 -49.45
N ARG A 28 -2.98 5.12 -50.39
CA ARG A 28 -1.96 5.38 -51.43
C ARG A 28 -0.53 5.60 -50.92
N GLN A 29 -0.26 5.41 -49.63
CA GLN A 29 1.10 5.41 -49.06
C GLN A 29 1.59 3.98 -48.93
N VAL A 30 2.85 3.74 -49.26
CA VAL A 30 3.50 2.45 -49.08
C VAL A 30 4.43 2.52 -47.87
N ILE A 31 4.12 1.70 -46.87
CA ILE A 31 4.88 1.59 -45.61
C ILE A 31 5.74 0.34 -45.71
N ARG A 32 7.03 0.43 -45.37
CA ARG A 32 8.02 -0.62 -45.64
C ARG A 32 8.90 -0.89 -44.45
N GLN A 33 9.23 -2.19 -44.25
CA GLN A 33 10.26 -2.64 -43.31
C GLN A 33 11.19 -3.60 -44.01
N GLY A 34 12.50 -3.33 -43.93
CA GLY A 34 13.53 -4.23 -44.49
C GLY A 34 13.66 -5.50 -43.67
N GLU A 35 13.71 -6.65 -44.32
CA GLU A 35 13.79 -7.96 -43.66
C GLU A 35 15.04 -8.75 -44.05
N TYR A 36 15.30 -8.94 -45.38
CA TYR A 36 16.33 -9.82 -45.89
C TYR A 36 17.07 -9.21 -47.08
N PHE A 37 18.30 -9.71 -47.33
CA PHE A 37 19.03 -9.42 -48.55
C PHE A 37 19.08 -10.68 -49.41
N VAL A 38 18.63 -10.57 -50.68
CA VAL A 38 18.47 -11.68 -51.62
C VAL A 38 18.98 -11.24 -53.01
N ARG A 39 19.61 -12.14 -53.78
CA ARG A 39 19.94 -11.87 -55.20
C ARG A 39 18.64 -11.87 -56.02
N LEU A 40 18.63 -11.11 -57.11
CA LEU A 40 17.46 -11.03 -57.97
C LEU A 40 17.02 -12.41 -58.50
N GLY A 41 17.98 -13.28 -58.89
CA GLY A 41 17.72 -14.65 -59.37
C GLY A 41 17.12 -15.59 -58.33
N ASP A 42 17.31 -15.29 -57.04
CA ASP A 42 16.83 -16.11 -55.91
C ASP A 42 15.46 -15.64 -55.40
N TRP A 43 14.90 -14.59 -55.95
CA TRP A 43 13.61 -14.03 -55.55
C TRP A 43 12.47 -14.39 -56.53
N ASN A 44 11.28 -14.63 -56.00
CA ASN A 44 10.05 -14.88 -56.76
C ASN A 44 8.87 -14.07 -56.21
N GLU A 45 8.47 -13.06 -56.93
CA GLU A 45 7.34 -12.21 -56.52
C GLU A 45 5.98 -12.92 -56.54
N LYS A 46 5.85 -13.98 -57.33
CA LYS A 46 4.62 -14.76 -57.43
C LYS A 46 4.52 -15.84 -56.37
N ALA A 47 5.59 -16.11 -55.64
CA ALA A 47 5.58 -17.08 -54.55
C ALA A 47 4.56 -16.66 -53.46
N ASN A 48 4.15 -17.63 -52.63
CA ASN A 48 3.26 -17.39 -51.52
C ASN A 48 1.93 -16.69 -51.90
N LYS A 49 1.35 -17.15 -53.03
CA LYS A 49 0.11 -16.58 -53.60
C LYS A 49 0.26 -15.09 -53.97
N GLY A 50 1.41 -14.69 -54.47
CA GLY A 50 1.69 -13.31 -54.87
C GLY A 50 2.18 -12.38 -53.75
N ARG A 51 2.44 -12.93 -52.56
CA ARG A 51 3.01 -12.15 -51.45
C ARG A 51 4.56 -12.08 -51.48
N GLY A 52 5.19 -12.75 -52.43
CA GLY A 52 6.65 -12.80 -52.59
C GLY A 52 7.31 -13.90 -51.73
N GLY A 53 8.46 -14.40 -52.20
CA GLY A 53 9.22 -15.42 -51.50
C GLY A 53 10.54 -15.74 -52.19
N VAL A 54 11.34 -16.54 -51.53
CA VAL A 54 12.64 -17.03 -52.08
C VAL A 54 12.43 -18.26 -52.94
N ARG A 55 13.38 -18.52 -53.84
CA ARG A 55 13.51 -19.77 -54.62
C ARG A 55 14.41 -20.77 -53.92
N ALA A 56 14.36 -22.04 -54.36
CA ALA A 56 15.21 -23.12 -53.83
C ALA A 56 16.72 -22.84 -53.95
N SER A 57 17.12 -22.00 -54.90
CA SER A 57 18.50 -21.56 -55.09
C SER A 57 19.06 -20.72 -53.93
N TYR A 58 18.18 -20.06 -53.15
CA TYR A 58 18.58 -19.27 -51.99
C TYR A 58 18.89 -20.14 -50.76
N GLY A 59 18.19 -21.25 -50.60
CA GLY A 59 18.32 -22.13 -49.45
C GLY A 59 17.07 -22.98 -49.21
N PRO A 60 16.75 -23.38 -47.97
CA PRO A 60 15.59 -24.21 -47.67
C PRO A 60 14.27 -23.40 -47.88
N GLU A 61 13.86 -23.34 -49.18
CA GLU A 61 12.75 -22.50 -49.66
C GLU A 61 11.47 -22.62 -48.81
N ALA A 62 11.04 -23.86 -48.56
CA ALA A 62 9.79 -24.09 -47.80
C ALA A 62 9.85 -23.50 -46.41
N ARG A 63 10.99 -23.60 -45.71
CA ARG A 63 11.17 -23.07 -44.36
C ARG A 63 11.24 -21.55 -44.37
N ILE A 64 11.97 -20.94 -45.27
CA ILE A 64 12.12 -19.49 -45.36
C ILE A 64 10.76 -18.86 -45.75
N ASN A 65 10.12 -19.41 -46.77
CA ASN A 65 8.81 -18.93 -47.21
C ASN A 65 7.72 -19.07 -46.12
N SER A 66 7.79 -20.14 -45.31
CA SER A 66 6.90 -20.29 -44.14
C SER A 66 7.15 -19.21 -43.08
N LEU A 67 8.41 -18.84 -42.81
CA LEU A 67 8.74 -17.76 -41.86
C LEU A 67 8.28 -16.40 -42.37
N LEU A 68 8.46 -16.11 -43.66
CA LEU A 68 7.99 -14.87 -44.27
C LEU A 68 6.45 -14.76 -44.18
N LEU A 69 5.76 -15.86 -44.53
CA LEU A 69 4.28 -15.87 -44.38
C LEU A 69 3.84 -15.68 -42.93
N ALA A 70 4.45 -16.42 -41.99
CA ALA A 70 4.11 -16.31 -40.59
C ALA A 70 4.29 -14.87 -40.05
N ARG A 71 5.34 -14.17 -40.49
CA ARG A 71 5.59 -12.77 -40.15
C ARG A 71 4.51 -11.85 -40.72
N ALA A 72 4.17 -12.01 -42.02
CA ALA A 72 3.15 -11.20 -42.63
C ALA A 72 1.75 -11.49 -42.06
N ASP A 73 1.42 -12.74 -41.76
CA ASP A 73 0.14 -13.13 -41.15
C ASP A 73 0.01 -12.60 -39.72
N LYS A 74 1.11 -12.59 -38.96
CA LYS A 74 1.14 -11.95 -37.63
C LYS A 74 0.76 -10.48 -37.72
N ILE A 75 1.38 -9.72 -38.64
CA ILE A 75 1.08 -8.30 -38.82
C ILE A 75 -0.35 -8.10 -39.33
N ASP A 76 -0.82 -8.89 -40.28
CA ASP A 76 -2.20 -8.84 -40.77
C ASP A 76 -3.20 -9.11 -39.64
N GLY A 77 -2.92 -10.07 -38.75
CA GLY A 77 -3.72 -10.36 -37.56
C GLY A 77 -3.77 -9.20 -36.58
N LEU A 78 -2.61 -8.60 -36.26
CA LEU A 78 -2.53 -7.43 -35.38
C LEU A 78 -3.31 -6.24 -35.95
N LEU A 79 -3.22 -6.00 -37.25
CA LEU A 79 -3.99 -4.92 -37.93
C LEU A 79 -5.49 -5.19 -37.89
N ALA A 80 -5.93 -6.44 -38.08
CA ALA A 80 -7.34 -6.81 -38.01
C ALA A 80 -7.88 -6.61 -36.58
N GLU A 81 -7.15 -7.08 -35.58
CA GLU A 81 -7.53 -6.89 -34.17
C GLU A 81 -7.56 -5.41 -33.78
N TYR A 82 -6.58 -4.63 -34.24
CA TYR A 82 -6.56 -3.19 -34.02
C TYR A 82 -7.76 -2.49 -34.68
N GLN A 83 -8.10 -2.85 -35.92
CA GLN A 83 -9.25 -2.32 -36.64
C GLN A 83 -10.58 -2.63 -35.93
N GLU A 84 -10.70 -3.80 -35.33
CA GLU A 84 -11.89 -4.20 -34.57
C GLU A 84 -12.04 -3.37 -33.30
N LYS A 85 -10.94 -3.15 -32.58
CA LYS A 85 -10.94 -2.37 -31.33
C LYS A 85 -11.01 -0.85 -31.56
N HIS A 86 -10.48 -0.39 -32.69
CA HIS A 86 -10.35 1.03 -33.04
C HIS A 86 -10.87 1.30 -34.46
N PRO A 87 -12.17 1.24 -34.71
CA PRO A 87 -12.74 1.45 -36.04
C PRO A 87 -12.30 2.77 -36.64
N ASN A 88 -11.77 2.73 -37.88
CA ASN A 88 -11.29 3.88 -38.64
C ASN A 88 -10.08 4.64 -38.06
N GLN A 89 -9.31 4.05 -37.16
CA GLN A 89 -8.12 4.68 -36.56
C GLN A 89 -6.78 4.11 -37.11
N ILE A 90 -6.81 3.19 -38.09
CA ILE A 90 -5.57 2.74 -38.71
C ILE A 90 -4.94 3.90 -39.50
N THR A 91 -3.69 4.20 -39.18
CA THR A 91 -2.86 5.20 -39.85
C THR A 91 -1.60 4.57 -40.41
N ALA A 92 -0.90 5.27 -41.32
CA ALA A 92 0.39 4.82 -41.80
C ALA A 92 1.40 4.62 -40.66
N GLN A 93 1.31 5.41 -39.60
CA GLN A 93 2.19 5.30 -38.43
C GLN A 93 1.90 4.01 -37.62
N VAL A 94 0.64 3.66 -37.41
CA VAL A 94 0.25 2.40 -36.74
C VAL A 94 0.80 1.20 -37.50
N ILE A 95 0.70 1.20 -38.82
CA ILE A 95 1.26 0.14 -39.64
C ILE A 95 2.78 0.08 -39.53
N ALA A 96 3.47 1.24 -39.55
CA ALA A 96 4.91 1.31 -39.40
C ALA A 96 5.39 0.81 -38.04
N ASP A 97 4.64 1.09 -36.97
CA ASP A 97 4.96 0.64 -35.61
C ASP A 97 4.78 -0.89 -35.47
N PHE A 98 3.73 -1.49 -36.04
CA PHE A 98 3.59 -2.93 -36.09
C PHE A 98 4.70 -3.62 -36.93
N LEU A 99 5.05 -3.05 -38.07
CA LEU A 99 6.16 -3.55 -38.88
C LEU A 99 7.50 -3.52 -38.14
N ALA A 100 7.74 -2.47 -37.37
CA ALA A 100 8.97 -2.30 -36.61
C ALA A 100 8.98 -3.07 -35.26
N ASP A 101 7.95 -3.89 -34.98
CA ASP A 101 7.71 -4.50 -33.66
C ASP A 101 7.80 -3.48 -32.50
N LYS A 102 7.52 -2.21 -32.81
CA LYS A 102 7.45 -1.20 -31.80
C LYS A 102 6.19 -1.39 -30.99
N PRO A 103 6.26 -1.22 -29.69
CA PRO A 103 5.04 -1.14 -28.90
C PRO A 103 4.19 0.01 -29.43
N LEU A 104 2.89 -0.20 -29.53
CA LEU A 104 1.90 0.84 -29.89
C LEU A 104 2.19 2.13 -29.11
N THR A 105 1.93 3.28 -29.74
CA THR A 105 2.15 4.58 -29.11
C THR A 105 1.37 4.70 -27.79
N ARG A 106 1.79 5.65 -26.94
CA ARG A 106 1.20 5.84 -25.60
C ARG A 106 -0.32 5.97 -25.62
N GLU A 107 -0.88 6.54 -26.69
CA GLU A 107 -2.32 6.74 -26.87
C GLU A 107 -3.12 5.44 -27.12
N ASP A 108 -2.45 4.44 -27.73
CA ASP A 108 -3.09 3.15 -28.08
C ASP A 108 -3.04 2.11 -26.94
N LYS A 109 -2.17 2.32 -25.95
CA LYS A 109 -1.98 1.39 -24.82
C LYS A 109 -2.94 1.60 -23.66
N GLY A 110 -3.78 2.63 -23.76
CA GLY A 110 -4.71 2.99 -22.72
C GLY A 110 -4.06 3.85 -21.62
N LYS A 111 -4.75 4.01 -20.50
CA LYS A 111 -4.37 4.88 -19.41
C LYS A 111 -3.24 4.29 -18.57
N ASP A 112 -2.31 5.13 -18.11
CA ASP A 112 -1.30 4.73 -17.11
C ASP A 112 -2.00 4.22 -15.84
N PHE A 113 -1.59 3.06 -15.34
CA PHE A 113 -2.25 2.40 -14.21
C PHE A 113 -2.10 3.17 -12.91
N VAL A 114 -0.96 3.84 -12.70
CA VAL A 114 -0.75 4.64 -11.49
C VAL A 114 -1.63 5.88 -11.51
N GLU A 115 -1.71 6.56 -12.66
CA GLU A 115 -2.59 7.73 -12.84
C GLU A 115 -4.07 7.33 -12.71
N PHE A 116 -4.47 6.23 -13.34
CA PHE A 116 -5.81 5.65 -13.21
C PHE A 116 -6.17 5.36 -11.75
N THR A 117 -5.22 4.78 -10.99
CA THR A 117 -5.44 4.48 -9.57
C THR A 117 -5.54 5.75 -8.73
N LEU A 118 -4.70 6.76 -9.02
CA LEU A 118 -4.73 8.04 -8.32
C LEU A 118 -6.05 8.79 -8.58
N GLU A 119 -6.54 8.82 -9.81
CA GLU A 119 -7.84 9.41 -10.14
C GLU A 119 -9.00 8.70 -9.45
N LYS A 120 -8.95 7.36 -9.37
CA LYS A 120 -9.92 6.58 -8.61
C LYS A 120 -9.91 6.94 -7.13
N LEU A 121 -8.71 7.11 -6.53
CA LEU A 121 -8.56 7.57 -5.16
C LEU A 121 -9.10 8.99 -4.96
N ASP A 122 -8.82 9.91 -5.88
CA ASP A 122 -9.33 11.28 -5.86
C ASP A 122 -10.86 11.31 -5.95
N SER A 123 -11.43 10.50 -6.84
CA SER A 123 -12.88 10.35 -6.96
C SER A 123 -13.53 9.76 -5.70
N ASP A 124 -12.92 8.74 -5.10
CA ASP A 124 -13.45 8.13 -3.88
C ASP A 124 -13.33 9.08 -2.68
N TYR A 125 -12.29 9.88 -2.60
CA TYR A 125 -12.10 10.89 -1.55
C TYR A 125 -13.09 12.04 -1.71
N SER A 126 -13.22 12.63 -2.90
CA SER A 126 -14.15 13.73 -3.19
C SER A 126 -15.61 13.36 -2.93
N ARG A 127 -15.96 12.08 -3.11
CA ARG A 127 -17.29 11.53 -2.83
C ARG A 127 -17.46 11.02 -1.39
N ASN A 128 -16.51 11.31 -0.48
CA ASN A 128 -16.50 10.84 0.91
C ASN A 128 -16.59 9.31 1.09
N ARG A 129 -16.18 8.52 0.09
CA ARG A 129 -16.14 7.05 0.17
C ARG A 129 -14.96 6.55 0.97
N ILE A 130 -13.88 7.33 1.03
CA ILE A 130 -12.68 7.06 1.83
C ILE A 130 -12.29 8.30 2.64
N GLY A 131 -11.81 8.09 3.87
CA GLY A 131 -11.28 9.17 4.69
C GLY A 131 -9.86 9.59 4.29
N ARG A 132 -9.44 10.79 4.71
CA ARG A 132 -8.16 11.42 4.38
C ARG A 132 -6.95 10.50 4.58
N SER A 133 -6.87 9.78 5.70
CA SER A 133 -5.75 8.86 5.97
C SER A 133 -5.63 7.75 4.91
N ARG A 134 -6.76 7.19 4.47
CA ARG A 134 -6.77 6.13 3.44
C ARG A 134 -6.37 6.68 2.09
N TYR A 135 -6.81 7.89 1.78
CA TYR A 135 -6.42 8.60 0.57
C TYR A 135 -4.91 8.85 0.51
N GLU A 136 -4.31 9.43 1.55
CA GLU A 136 -2.87 9.70 1.62
C GLU A 136 -2.01 8.42 1.61
N ASN A 137 -2.45 7.38 2.33
CA ASN A 137 -1.78 6.07 2.30
C ASN A 137 -1.84 5.44 0.90
N GLY A 138 -2.95 5.57 0.20
CA GLY A 138 -3.10 5.12 -1.18
C GLY A 138 -2.13 5.83 -2.13
N LYS A 139 -2.06 7.16 -2.07
CA LYS A 139 -1.10 7.96 -2.85
C LYS A 139 0.35 7.57 -2.57
N SER A 140 0.71 7.44 -1.29
CA SER A 140 2.04 6.97 -0.89
C SER A 140 2.34 5.57 -1.41
N GLY A 141 1.37 4.66 -1.36
CA GLY A 141 1.47 3.31 -1.92
C GLY A 141 1.74 3.32 -3.42
N MET A 142 1.05 4.17 -4.18
CA MET A 142 1.26 4.31 -5.63
C MET A 142 2.60 4.94 -5.98
N ASN A 143 3.10 5.88 -5.17
CA ASN A 143 4.47 6.39 -5.34
C ASN A 143 5.52 5.29 -5.15
N ILE A 144 5.33 4.39 -4.17
CA ILE A 144 6.22 3.25 -3.97
C ILE A 144 6.09 2.25 -5.13
N PHE A 145 4.90 2.06 -5.68
CA PHE A 145 4.70 1.23 -6.88
C PHE A 145 5.44 1.80 -8.10
N ARG A 146 5.45 3.13 -8.29
CA ARG A 146 6.30 3.79 -9.31
C ARG A 146 7.79 3.52 -9.09
N ILE A 147 8.27 3.55 -7.84
CA ILE A 147 9.65 3.23 -7.51
C ILE A 147 9.97 1.78 -7.89
N PHE A 148 9.06 0.84 -7.63
CA PHE A 148 9.20 -0.54 -8.08
C PHE A 148 9.27 -0.65 -9.60
N LEU A 149 8.38 0.02 -10.34
CA LEU A 149 8.40 0.03 -11.80
C LEU A 149 9.71 0.60 -12.38
N ARG A 150 10.33 1.56 -11.72
CA ARG A 150 11.64 2.12 -12.09
C ARG A 150 12.81 1.24 -11.70
N ALA A 151 12.63 0.32 -10.77
CA ALA A 151 13.71 -0.54 -10.32
C ALA A 151 14.26 -1.38 -11.49
N THR A 152 15.57 -1.56 -11.53
CA THR A 152 16.22 -2.43 -12.50
C THR A 152 16.05 -3.89 -12.09
N LYS A 153 15.68 -4.75 -13.03
CA LYS A 153 15.67 -6.20 -12.88
C LYS A 153 16.77 -6.76 -13.76
N ASN A 154 17.76 -7.41 -13.18
CA ASN A 154 18.91 -7.97 -13.90
C ASN A 154 19.64 -6.95 -14.82
N GLY A 155 19.81 -5.71 -14.35
CA GLY A 155 20.44 -4.64 -15.11
C GLY A 155 19.57 -4.00 -16.20
N THR A 156 18.35 -4.48 -16.41
CA THR A 156 17.40 -3.91 -17.38
C THR A 156 16.51 -2.87 -16.69
N TYR A 157 16.49 -1.67 -17.23
CA TYR A 157 15.64 -0.60 -16.72
C TYR A 157 14.16 -0.90 -16.97
N LYS A 158 13.34 -0.88 -15.94
CA LYS A 158 11.89 -0.97 -16.06
C LYS A 158 11.29 0.42 -16.35
N PRO A 159 10.23 0.51 -17.18
CA PRO A 159 9.53 1.75 -17.36
C PRO A 159 8.93 2.21 -16.00
N ASP A 160 8.86 3.51 -15.79
CA ASP A 160 8.24 4.10 -14.59
C ASP A 160 6.71 4.15 -14.67
N SER A 161 6.15 3.69 -15.76
CA SER A 161 4.72 3.60 -16.03
C SER A 161 4.35 2.23 -16.61
N ILE A 162 3.13 1.79 -16.34
CA ILE A 162 2.51 0.61 -16.92
C ILE A 162 1.07 0.95 -17.28
N TYR A 163 0.58 0.42 -18.40
CA TYR A 163 -0.81 0.67 -18.80
C TYR A 163 -1.77 -0.28 -18.08
N VAL A 164 -3.01 0.17 -17.90
CA VAL A 164 -4.06 -0.60 -17.20
C VAL A 164 -4.20 -2.01 -17.79
N GLY A 165 -4.21 -2.13 -19.11
CA GLY A 165 -4.30 -3.43 -19.80
C GLY A 165 -3.07 -4.33 -19.69
N GLU A 166 -1.94 -3.82 -19.20
CA GLU A 166 -0.69 -4.58 -19.02
C GLU A 166 -0.54 -5.14 -17.59
N ILE A 167 -1.48 -4.81 -16.68
CA ILE A 167 -1.48 -5.35 -15.32
C ILE A 167 -1.69 -6.85 -15.38
N SER A 168 -0.80 -7.60 -14.74
CA SER A 168 -0.86 -9.06 -14.69
C SER A 168 -0.60 -9.59 -13.29
N VAL A 169 -0.95 -10.84 -13.07
CA VAL A 169 -0.68 -11.57 -11.83
C VAL A 169 0.83 -11.63 -11.56
N GLU A 170 1.61 -11.87 -12.60
CA GLU A 170 3.07 -11.99 -12.54
C GLU A 170 3.72 -10.68 -12.08
N LEU A 171 3.24 -9.54 -12.58
CA LEU A 171 3.73 -8.22 -12.16
C LEU A 171 3.43 -7.94 -10.68
N ILE A 172 2.22 -8.29 -10.22
CA ILE A 172 1.84 -8.10 -8.82
C ILE A 172 2.65 -9.04 -7.91
N ASP A 173 2.89 -10.28 -8.33
CA ASP A 173 3.77 -11.21 -7.60
C ASP A 173 5.21 -10.68 -7.51
N GLU A 174 5.76 -10.13 -8.59
CA GLU A 174 7.05 -9.45 -8.56
C GLU A 174 7.08 -8.26 -7.61
N TYR A 175 6.01 -7.47 -7.56
CA TYR A 175 5.89 -6.36 -6.62
C TYR A 175 5.86 -6.85 -5.17
N ILE A 176 5.09 -7.91 -4.87
CA ILE A 176 5.03 -8.53 -3.54
C ILE A 176 6.41 -9.02 -3.12
N ARG A 177 7.12 -9.72 -4.02
CA ARG A 177 8.48 -10.23 -3.78
C ARG A 177 9.45 -9.09 -3.52
N TRP A 178 9.44 -8.05 -4.35
CA TRP A 178 10.27 -6.86 -4.16
C TRP A 178 10.00 -6.17 -2.83
N ARG A 179 8.72 -6.07 -2.41
CA ARG A 179 8.34 -5.51 -1.11
C ARG A 179 8.89 -6.33 0.05
N ARG A 180 8.94 -7.65 -0.10
CA ARG A 180 9.42 -8.58 0.92
C ARG A 180 10.96 -8.61 0.98
N GLU A 181 11.61 -8.79 -0.16
CA GLU A 181 13.07 -9.03 -0.23
C GLU A 181 13.88 -7.73 -0.18
N VAL A 182 13.47 -6.71 -0.95
CA VAL A 182 14.22 -5.46 -1.05
C VAL A 182 13.82 -4.45 0.02
N LYS A 183 12.52 -4.36 0.32
CA LYS A 183 11.99 -3.42 1.33
C LYS A 183 11.82 -4.03 2.71
N GLN A 184 11.98 -5.35 2.85
CA GLN A 184 11.85 -6.09 4.10
C GLN A 184 10.56 -5.78 4.86
N ASN A 185 9.46 -5.63 4.12
CA ASN A 185 8.17 -5.31 4.69
C ASN A 185 7.47 -6.55 5.23
N SER A 186 6.75 -6.39 6.34
CA SER A 186 5.85 -7.42 6.86
C SER A 186 4.65 -7.66 5.92
N ASN A 187 4.04 -8.86 6.01
CA ASN A 187 2.86 -9.22 5.22
C ASN A 187 1.72 -8.21 5.39
N THR A 188 1.49 -7.71 6.61
CA THR A 188 0.50 -6.66 6.89
C THR A 188 0.79 -5.38 6.12
N THR A 189 2.05 -4.93 6.07
CA THR A 189 2.47 -3.74 5.33
C THR A 189 2.32 -3.94 3.83
N ILE A 190 2.62 -5.14 3.32
CA ILE A 190 2.45 -5.48 1.90
C ILE A 190 0.95 -5.47 1.53
N ASN A 191 0.08 -6.09 2.34
CA ASN A 191 -1.36 -6.10 2.12
C ASN A 191 -1.96 -4.67 2.12
N HIS A 192 -1.48 -3.79 3.00
CA HIS A 192 -1.89 -2.38 2.96
C HIS A 192 -1.48 -1.68 1.66
N ALA A 193 -0.30 -1.99 1.13
CA ALA A 193 0.18 -1.45 -0.15
C ALA A 193 -0.55 -2.04 -1.37
N LEU A 194 -1.00 -3.29 -1.30
CA LEU A 194 -1.81 -3.93 -2.34
C LEU A 194 -3.24 -3.37 -2.40
N THR A 195 -3.80 -2.93 -1.30
CA THR A 195 -5.21 -2.49 -1.22
C THR A 195 -5.62 -1.49 -2.31
N PRO A 196 -4.89 -0.40 -2.61
CA PRO A 196 -5.26 0.52 -3.68
C PRO A 196 -5.13 -0.12 -5.07
N ILE A 197 -4.14 -0.99 -5.29
CA ILE A 197 -3.90 -1.71 -6.54
C ILE A 197 -5.08 -2.66 -6.82
N LEU A 198 -5.44 -3.49 -5.84
CA LEU A 198 -6.56 -4.45 -5.96
C LEU A 198 -7.87 -3.73 -6.28
N LYS A 199 -8.15 -2.61 -5.61
CA LYS A 199 -9.34 -1.80 -5.90
C LYS A 199 -9.33 -1.19 -7.29
N ALA A 200 -8.16 -0.74 -7.76
CA ALA A 200 -8.03 -0.20 -9.11
C ALA A 200 -8.22 -1.29 -10.16
N CYS A 201 -7.67 -2.50 -9.93
CA CYS A 201 -7.90 -3.65 -10.82
C CYS A 201 -9.37 -4.05 -10.87
N ALA A 202 -10.07 -4.10 -9.73
CA ALA A 202 -11.51 -4.37 -9.71
C ALA A 202 -12.29 -3.33 -10.52
N TYR A 203 -11.98 -2.04 -10.33
CA TYR A 203 -12.62 -0.97 -11.09
C TYR A 203 -12.27 -1.02 -12.59
N ALA A 204 -11.02 -1.36 -12.95
CA ALA A 204 -10.62 -1.54 -14.35
C ALA A 204 -11.36 -2.72 -15.02
N ALA A 205 -11.64 -3.79 -14.27
CA ALA A 205 -12.44 -4.92 -14.76
C ALA A 205 -13.92 -4.53 -14.99
N GLU A 206 -14.50 -3.73 -14.09
CA GLU A 206 -15.85 -3.17 -14.27
C GLU A 206 -15.93 -2.32 -15.55
N LEU A 207 -14.87 -1.58 -15.87
CA LEU A 207 -14.75 -0.77 -17.08
C LEU A 207 -14.31 -1.58 -18.32
N LYS A 208 -14.14 -2.90 -18.20
CA LYS A 208 -13.68 -3.81 -19.27
C LYS A 208 -12.29 -3.46 -19.83
N MET A 209 -11.45 -2.80 -19.04
CA MET A 209 -10.06 -2.47 -19.38
C MET A 209 -9.10 -3.63 -19.10
N ILE A 210 -9.47 -4.54 -18.20
CA ILE A 210 -8.80 -5.82 -17.95
C ILE A 210 -9.83 -6.95 -17.90
N ASP A 211 -9.36 -8.17 -18.14
CA ASP A 211 -10.22 -9.36 -18.10
C ASP A 211 -10.65 -9.67 -16.66
N HIS A 212 -11.91 -10.09 -16.49
CA HIS A 212 -12.47 -10.46 -15.19
C HIS A 212 -11.76 -11.66 -14.54
N ALA A 213 -11.28 -12.63 -15.35
CA ALA A 213 -10.53 -13.77 -14.83
C ALA A 213 -9.15 -13.37 -14.33
N VAL A 214 -8.48 -12.42 -15.01
CA VAL A 214 -7.21 -11.82 -14.55
C VAL A 214 -7.44 -11.06 -13.25
N ASN A 215 -8.50 -10.23 -13.18
CA ASN A 215 -8.81 -9.52 -11.94
C ASN A 215 -9.09 -10.49 -10.78
N ALA A 216 -9.88 -11.55 -10.99
CA ALA A 216 -10.16 -12.53 -9.94
C ALA A 216 -8.89 -13.14 -9.35
N ARG A 217 -7.92 -13.54 -10.21
CA ARG A 217 -6.62 -14.05 -9.76
C ARG A 217 -5.80 -12.99 -9.02
N ILE A 218 -5.85 -11.73 -9.43
CA ILE A 218 -5.18 -10.62 -8.73
C ILE A 218 -5.81 -10.39 -7.35
N GLN A 219 -7.14 -10.47 -7.20
CA GLN A 219 -7.81 -10.31 -5.90
C GLN A 219 -7.38 -11.39 -4.89
N ASP A 220 -7.08 -12.61 -5.35
CA ASP A 220 -6.62 -13.73 -4.52
C ASP A 220 -5.18 -13.57 -4.03
N MET A 221 -4.43 -12.57 -4.52
CA MET A 221 -3.03 -12.33 -4.13
C MET A 221 -2.87 -11.69 -2.76
N HIS A 222 -3.97 -11.46 -2.04
CA HIS A 222 -3.90 -10.99 -0.66
C HIS A 222 -3.18 -12.01 0.21
N ILE A 223 -2.08 -11.60 0.85
CA ILE A 223 -1.23 -12.50 1.64
C ILE A 223 -1.94 -12.83 2.94
N ALA A 224 -2.18 -14.11 3.20
CA ALA A 224 -2.72 -14.54 4.48
C ALA A 224 -1.75 -14.16 5.62
N SER A 225 -2.28 -13.50 6.64
CA SER A 225 -1.55 -13.26 7.89
C SER A 225 -1.51 -14.57 8.70
N LYS A 226 -0.81 -15.58 8.20
CA LYS A 226 -0.52 -16.76 9.00
C LYS A 226 0.61 -16.40 9.95
N ILE A 227 0.38 -16.57 11.23
CA ILE A 227 1.44 -16.68 12.22
C ILE A 227 2.23 -17.92 11.81
N SER A 228 3.51 -17.75 11.52
CA SER A 228 4.39 -18.89 11.26
C SER A 228 4.53 -19.69 12.55
N LEU A 229 4.53 -21.03 12.46
CA LEU A 229 4.89 -21.87 13.62
C LEU A 229 6.31 -21.57 14.12
N ALA A 230 7.18 -21.02 13.27
CA ALA A 230 8.49 -20.51 13.65
C ALA A 230 8.43 -19.19 14.46
N ASP A 231 7.27 -18.52 14.50
CA ASP A 231 7.05 -17.33 15.34
C ASP A 231 6.60 -17.70 16.77
N GLU A 232 6.45 -18.99 17.10
CA GLU A 232 6.12 -19.45 18.47
C GLU A 232 7.23 -19.11 19.46
N ASP A 233 8.50 -19.03 19.00
CA ASP A 233 9.66 -18.66 19.82
C ASP A 233 9.99 -17.15 19.76
N ASN A 234 9.33 -16.38 18.91
CA ASN A 234 9.51 -14.94 18.90
C ASN A 234 8.76 -14.34 20.09
N GLU A 235 9.52 -13.93 21.08
CA GLU A 235 9.07 -13.06 22.14
C GLU A 235 8.20 -11.96 21.54
N PHE A 236 7.02 -11.79 22.08
CA PHE A 236 6.06 -10.80 21.61
C PHE A 236 6.71 -9.41 21.55
N ASP A 237 6.88 -8.90 20.35
CA ASP A 237 7.33 -7.52 20.05
C ASP A 237 6.25 -6.47 20.43
N GLY A 238 5.49 -6.75 21.48
CA GLY A 238 4.50 -5.85 22.08
C GLY A 238 5.20 -4.83 22.94
N LYS A 239 5.42 -3.65 22.37
CA LYS A 239 6.02 -2.51 23.05
C LYS A 239 5.10 -2.01 24.16
N TYR A 240 5.31 -2.47 25.38
CA TYR A 240 4.65 -2.00 26.59
C TYR A 240 5.66 -1.85 27.71
N LEU A 241 5.36 -1.03 28.71
CA LEU A 241 6.22 -0.80 29.84
C LEU A 241 5.92 -1.81 30.96
N SER A 242 6.94 -2.49 31.46
CA SER A 242 6.87 -3.24 32.71
C SER A 242 6.65 -2.27 33.89
N LYS A 243 6.40 -2.81 35.08
CA LYS A 243 6.27 -2.00 36.31
C LYS A 243 7.58 -1.24 36.61
N GLU A 244 8.73 -1.89 36.44
CA GLU A 244 10.06 -1.34 36.64
C GLU A 244 10.36 -0.23 35.63
N GLN A 245 10.04 -0.45 34.35
CA GLN A 245 10.22 0.55 33.28
C GLN A 245 9.28 1.76 33.48
N MET A 246 8.05 1.52 33.96
CA MET A 246 7.12 2.61 34.30
C MET A 246 7.67 3.43 35.50
N SER A 247 8.25 2.79 36.51
CA SER A 247 8.90 3.47 37.63
C SER A 247 10.11 4.29 37.18
N ALA A 248 10.98 3.75 36.33
CA ALA A 248 12.10 4.48 35.74
C ALA A 248 11.65 5.69 34.95
N LEU A 249 10.53 5.56 34.21
CA LEU A 249 9.95 6.69 33.45
C LEU A 249 9.40 7.78 34.39
N LEU A 250 8.81 7.42 35.53
CA LEU A 250 8.36 8.34 36.56
C LEU A 250 9.54 9.04 37.27
N GLU A 251 10.60 8.32 37.59
CA GLU A 251 11.85 8.89 38.16
C GLU A 251 12.45 9.90 37.19
N TYR A 252 12.54 9.54 35.90
CA TYR A 252 12.97 10.48 34.87
C TYR A 252 12.08 11.75 34.83
N TYR A 253 10.76 11.59 34.86
CA TYR A 253 9.83 12.73 34.87
C TYR A 253 10.09 13.67 36.05
N HIS A 254 10.35 13.14 37.24
CA HIS A 254 10.62 13.95 38.41
C HIS A 254 11.95 14.67 38.34
N ALA A 255 12.97 14.05 37.78
CA ALA A 255 14.33 14.61 37.62
C ALA A 255 14.47 15.53 36.40
N CYS A 256 13.54 15.41 35.41
CA CYS A 256 13.66 16.10 34.12
C CYS A 256 13.48 17.61 34.26
N THR A 257 14.49 18.38 33.79
CA THR A 257 14.48 19.85 33.73
C THR A 257 14.00 20.39 32.39
N GLU A 258 13.98 19.56 31.35
CA GLU A 258 13.52 19.96 30.00
C GLU A 258 11.98 20.10 29.98
N PRO A 259 11.44 21.33 29.83
CA PRO A 259 9.99 21.55 29.96
C PRO A 259 9.17 20.74 28.95
N ARG A 260 9.69 20.60 27.73
CA ARG A 260 8.99 19.90 26.65
C ARG A 260 8.88 18.40 26.91
N HIS A 261 9.95 17.77 27.41
CA HIS A 261 9.93 16.37 27.81
C HIS A 261 8.92 16.14 28.95
N ARG A 262 8.92 17.01 29.95
CA ARG A 262 7.95 16.93 31.08
C ARG A 262 6.53 17.01 30.58
N GLU A 263 6.19 17.98 29.72
CA GLU A 263 4.83 18.12 29.19
C GLU A 263 4.39 16.91 28.39
N PHE A 264 5.26 16.36 27.53
CA PHE A 264 4.93 15.17 26.74
C PHE A 264 4.84 13.91 27.58
N LEU A 265 5.61 13.81 28.67
CA LEU A 265 5.45 12.74 29.65
C LEU A 265 4.15 12.87 30.43
N GLU A 266 3.73 14.08 30.81
CA GLU A 266 2.40 14.30 31.42
C GLU A 266 1.28 13.83 30.49
N MET A 267 1.37 14.10 29.19
CA MET A 267 0.40 13.61 28.20
C MET A 267 0.43 12.09 28.04
N PHE A 268 1.63 11.49 28.11
CA PHE A 268 1.80 10.03 28.09
C PHE A 268 1.14 9.39 29.32
N PHE A 269 1.46 9.88 30.52
CA PHE A 269 0.84 9.40 31.76
C PHE A 269 -0.66 9.64 31.80
N PHE A 270 -1.11 10.80 31.30
CA PHE A 270 -2.53 11.05 31.17
C PHE A 270 -3.21 10.01 30.27
N ALA A 271 -2.63 9.74 29.09
CA ALA A 271 -3.15 8.73 28.16
C ALA A 271 -3.22 7.34 28.82
N PHE A 272 -2.20 6.95 29.56
CA PHE A 272 -2.17 5.69 30.33
C PHE A 272 -3.30 5.67 31.38
N HIS A 273 -3.40 6.68 32.24
CA HIS A 273 -4.36 6.77 33.34
C HIS A 273 -5.81 7.03 32.85
N ALA A 274 -5.98 7.54 31.64
CA ALA A 274 -7.28 7.68 30.96
C ALA A 274 -7.57 6.45 30.07
N CYS A 275 -7.29 5.25 30.59
CA CYS A 275 -7.59 3.96 29.96
C CYS A 275 -6.99 3.79 28.55
N GLY A 276 -5.77 4.26 28.35
CA GLY A 276 -5.06 4.09 27.06
C GLY A 276 -5.63 4.96 25.94
N LEU A 277 -5.99 6.20 26.23
CA LEU A 277 -6.55 7.14 25.26
C LEU A 277 -5.60 7.33 24.06
N ARG A 278 -6.15 7.36 22.85
CA ARG A 278 -5.34 7.54 21.62
C ARG A 278 -4.78 8.96 21.54
N VAL A 279 -3.58 9.13 20.97
CA VAL A 279 -2.94 10.45 20.80
C VAL A 279 -3.87 11.48 20.14
N VAL A 280 -4.64 11.09 19.12
CA VAL A 280 -5.58 11.99 18.44
C VAL A 280 -6.70 12.46 19.39
N ASP A 281 -7.11 11.62 20.33
CA ASP A 281 -8.14 11.96 21.31
C ASP A 281 -7.57 12.78 22.48
N VAL A 282 -6.29 12.58 22.83
CA VAL A 282 -5.54 13.44 23.78
C VAL A 282 -5.36 14.85 23.20
N MET A 283 -4.86 14.96 21.95
CA MET A 283 -4.61 16.26 21.33
C MET A 283 -5.86 17.11 21.11
N THR A 284 -7.01 16.47 20.93
CA THR A 284 -8.30 17.14 20.71
C THR A 284 -9.19 17.14 21.95
N LEU A 285 -8.61 16.87 23.13
CA LEU A 285 -9.33 16.91 24.39
C LEU A 285 -9.65 18.36 24.77
N GLN A 286 -10.91 18.64 25.03
CA GLN A 286 -11.41 19.95 25.46
C GLN A 286 -11.88 19.90 26.92
N TRP A 287 -11.86 21.01 27.63
CA TRP A 287 -12.30 21.10 29.01
C TRP A 287 -13.77 20.67 29.16
N GLY A 288 -14.63 20.98 28.20
CA GLY A 288 -16.04 20.55 28.19
C GLY A 288 -16.24 19.01 28.09
N HIS A 289 -15.21 18.24 27.79
CA HIS A 289 -15.27 16.78 27.81
C HIS A 289 -15.08 16.19 29.23
N ILE A 290 -14.67 17.00 30.21
CA ILE A 290 -14.26 16.53 31.54
C ILE A 290 -15.31 16.92 32.56
N ASN A 291 -15.80 15.95 33.30
CA ASN A 291 -16.62 16.16 34.47
C ASN A 291 -15.80 15.83 35.72
N PHE A 292 -15.31 16.84 36.42
CA PHE A 292 -14.49 16.68 37.62
C PHE A 292 -15.27 16.10 38.79
N GLU A 293 -16.57 16.46 38.95
CA GLU A 293 -17.42 15.96 40.05
C GLU A 293 -17.63 14.42 39.90
N LYS A 294 -17.96 13.98 38.68
CA LYS A 294 -18.19 12.56 38.39
C LYS A 294 -16.90 11.79 38.10
N LYS A 295 -15.77 12.50 38.07
CA LYS A 295 -14.44 11.92 37.68
C LYS A 295 -14.51 11.13 36.39
N GLU A 296 -15.07 11.70 35.33
CA GLU A 296 -15.25 11.04 34.04
C GLU A 296 -14.93 11.96 32.87
N LEU A 297 -14.45 11.35 31.79
CA LEU A 297 -14.24 11.98 30.52
C LEU A 297 -15.29 11.45 29.53
N ARG A 298 -16.00 12.35 28.84
CA ARG A 298 -17.01 12.04 27.84
C ARG A 298 -16.63 12.67 26.51
N LYS A 299 -16.32 11.85 25.53
CA LYS A 299 -15.87 12.34 24.21
C LYS A 299 -16.37 11.44 23.08
N ILE A 300 -16.62 12.04 21.91
CA ILE A 300 -16.72 11.28 20.66
C ILE A 300 -15.29 11.04 20.17
N MET A 301 -14.91 9.77 20.05
CA MET A 301 -13.57 9.37 19.62
C MET A 301 -13.37 9.62 18.13
N ILE A 302 -12.34 10.37 17.77
CA ILE A 302 -12.06 10.78 16.37
C ILE A 302 -11.93 9.59 15.42
N LYS A 303 -11.23 8.52 15.84
CA LYS A 303 -10.98 7.35 14.96
C LYS A 303 -12.22 6.49 14.71
N THR A 304 -13.11 6.35 15.70
CA THR A 304 -14.21 5.39 15.65
C THR A 304 -15.58 6.06 15.51
N ASN A 305 -15.63 7.38 15.64
CA ASN A 305 -16.86 8.19 15.68
C ASN A 305 -17.91 7.65 16.67
N LYS A 306 -17.44 7.09 17.81
CA LYS A 306 -18.29 6.55 18.86
C LYS A 306 -18.15 7.37 20.12
N ARG A 307 -19.28 7.64 20.80
CA ARG A 307 -19.27 8.24 22.14
C ARG A 307 -18.62 7.27 23.11
N HIS A 308 -17.68 7.78 23.89
CA HIS A 308 -16.93 7.02 24.86
C HIS A 308 -16.95 7.75 26.21
N VAL A 309 -17.17 6.99 27.28
CA VAL A 309 -17.11 7.47 28.65
C VAL A 309 -16.00 6.71 29.34
N ILE A 310 -15.04 7.45 29.89
CA ILE A 310 -13.85 6.91 30.55
C ILE A 310 -13.84 7.40 31.98
N PRO A 311 -13.81 6.51 33.00
CA PRO A 311 -13.57 6.91 34.38
C PRO A 311 -12.14 7.46 34.51
N LEU A 312 -11.98 8.56 35.18
CA LEU A 312 -10.69 9.21 35.44
C LEU A 312 -10.16 8.79 36.81
N THR A 313 -8.92 8.31 36.82
CA THR A 313 -8.19 8.01 38.05
C THR A 313 -7.65 9.29 38.70
N GLU A 314 -7.33 9.27 39.99
CA GLU A 314 -6.73 10.41 40.69
C GLU A 314 -5.45 10.94 40.01
N PRO A 315 -4.50 10.10 39.53
CA PRO A 315 -3.35 10.60 38.78
C PRO A 315 -3.76 11.36 37.49
N ALA A 316 -4.79 10.90 36.76
CA ALA A 316 -5.30 11.62 35.60
C ALA A 316 -5.89 13.00 35.97
N LEU A 317 -6.67 13.07 37.05
CA LEU A 317 -7.24 14.31 37.56
C LEU A 317 -6.16 15.31 38.03
N ASN A 318 -5.12 14.83 38.71
CA ASN A 318 -3.99 15.66 39.12
C ASN A 318 -3.24 16.28 37.93
N ILE A 319 -3.08 15.51 36.83
CA ILE A 319 -2.52 16.05 35.59
C ILE A 319 -3.44 17.13 35.02
N LEU A 320 -4.75 16.86 34.95
CA LEU A 320 -5.74 17.83 34.43
C LEU A 320 -5.76 19.14 35.24
N HIS A 321 -5.69 19.08 36.55
CA HIS A 321 -5.65 20.29 37.40
C HIS A 321 -4.41 21.13 37.11
N ARG A 322 -3.21 20.51 37.00
CA ARG A 322 -1.98 21.24 36.62
C ARG A 322 -2.11 21.90 35.25
N TRP A 323 -2.74 21.23 34.29
CA TRP A 323 -2.95 21.77 32.95
C TRP A 323 -4.05 22.85 32.92
N GLN A 324 -5.02 22.79 33.80
CA GLN A 324 -6.08 23.82 33.94
C GLN A 324 -5.46 25.16 34.36
N GLU A 325 -4.49 25.15 35.27
CA GLU A 325 -3.76 26.35 35.67
C GLU A 325 -2.90 26.90 34.49
N LYS A 326 -2.19 26.03 33.77
CA LYS A 326 -1.35 26.42 32.62
C LYS A 326 -2.14 26.89 31.39
N ARG A 327 -3.35 26.41 31.19
CA ARG A 327 -4.14 26.60 29.98
C ARG A 327 -5.51 27.25 30.28
N ALA A 328 -5.59 28.11 31.30
CA ALA A 328 -6.80 28.85 31.62
C ALA A 328 -7.27 29.67 30.40
N GLY A 329 -8.53 29.49 30.01
CA GLY A 329 -9.16 30.18 28.86
C GLY A 329 -8.84 29.56 27.49
N CYS A 330 -8.01 28.53 27.39
CA CYS A 330 -7.77 27.81 26.13
C CYS A 330 -8.87 26.76 25.87
N ARG A 331 -9.13 26.47 24.60
CA ARG A 331 -10.13 25.48 24.20
C ARG A 331 -9.67 24.05 24.52
N TYR A 332 -8.42 23.72 24.17
CA TYR A 332 -7.87 22.38 24.35
C TYR A 332 -7.08 22.27 25.66
N VAL A 333 -7.19 21.09 26.30
CA VAL A 333 -6.49 20.78 27.55
C VAL A 333 -4.97 20.83 27.36
N PHE A 334 -4.47 20.21 26.30
CA PHE A 334 -3.05 20.14 26.00
C PHE A 334 -2.66 21.09 24.86
N ASN A 335 -1.39 21.52 24.84
CA ASN A 335 -0.85 22.47 23.86
C ASN A 335 -0.37 21.80 22.55
N LEU A 336 -1.01 20.70 22.14
CA LEU A 336 -0.63 19.94 20.93
C LEU A 336 -1.19 20.54 19.65
N VAL A 337 -2.26 21.28 19.75
CA VAL A 337 -2.95 21.92 18.63
C VAL A 337 -3.37 23.35 18.99
N LYS A 338 -3.58 24.17 17.98
CA LYS A 338 -4.09 25.54 18.17
C LYS A 338 -5.57 25.51 18.53
N ASP A 339 -6.00 26.49 19.31
CA ASP A 339 -7.39 26.58 19.76
C ASP A 339 -8.39 26.88 18.63
N ASP A 340 -7.92 27.40 17.49
CA ASP A 340 -8.70 27.69 16.29
C ASP A 340 -8.82 26.48 15.33
N LEU A 341 -8.24 25.30 15.69
CA LEU A 341 -8.32 24.11 14.84
C LEU A 341 -9.78 23.70 14.62
N ASP A 342 -10.18 23.68 13.35
CA ASP A 342 -11.46 23.12 12.94
C ASP A 342 -11.36 21.59 12.88
N LEU A 343 -12.15 20.90 13.71
CA LEU A 343 -12.19 19.44 13.78
C LEU A 343 -13.00 18.82 12.64
N ASP A 344 -13.84 19.61 11.96
CA ASP A 344 -14.62 19.16 10.81
C ASP A 344 -13.83 19.31 9.50
N ASP A 345 -12.77 20.13 9.49
CA ASP A 345 -11.80 20.14 8.41
C ASP A 345 -10.86 18.92 8.49
N ALA A 346 -11.17 17.90 7.66
CA ALA A 346 -10.42 16.65 7.61
C ALA A 346 -8.94 16.84 7.26
N GLU A 347 -8.59 17.87 6.46
CA GLU A 347 -7.20 18.14 6.07
C GLU A 347 -6.43 18.82 7.20
N ALA A 348 -7.01 19.85 7.82
CA ALA A 348 -6.42 20.53 8.97
C ALA A 348 -6.20 19.55 10.13
N LEU A 349 -7.21 18.74 10.44
CA LEU A 349 -7.12 17.71 11.47
C LEU A 349 -6.05 16.65 11.15
N TYR A 350 -5.96 16.20 9.90
CA TYR A 350 -4.93 15.23 9.47
C TYR A 350 -3.51 15.80 9.63
N LYS A 351 -3.28 17.03 9.19
CA LYS A 351 -1.97 17.72 9.33
C LYS A 351 -1.61 17.94 10.80
N ALA A 352 -2.56 18.47 11.60
CA ALA A 352 -2.38 18.71 13.02
C ALA A 352 -2.03 17.41 13.76
N ARG A 353 -2.76 16.32 13.50
CA ARG A 353 -2.50 15.01 14.09
C ARG A 353 -1.10 14.49 13.75
N ASN A 354 -0.69 14.56 12.50
CA ASN A 354 0.62 14.05 12.09
C ASN A 354 1.75 14.86 12.74
N ASN A 355 1.62 16.19 12.79
CA ASN A 355 2.59 17.07 13.44
C ASN A 355 2.67 16.82 14.95
N ALA A 356 1.53 16.78 15.64
CA ALA A 356 1.48 16.51 17.07
C ALA A 356 2.06 15.13 17.40
N THR A 357 1.67 14.09 16.65
CA THR A 357 2.18 12.74 16.84
C THR A 357 3.69 12.66 16.60
N LYS A 358 4.20 13.33 15.57
CA LYS A 358 5.63 13.39 15.29
C LYS A 358 6.39 14.08 16.42
N CYS A 359 5.95 15.26 16.85
CA CYS A 359 6.60 16.03 17.89
C CYS A 359 6.68 15.27 19.23
N ILE A 360 5.54 14.72 19.67
CA ILE A 360 5.50 14.01 20.97
C ILE A 360 6.31 12.71 20.91
N ASN A 361 6.20 11.92 19.82
CA ASN A 361 6.94 10.68 19.71
C ASN A 361 8.45 10.89 19.56
N GLN A 362 8.91 11.94 18.88
CA GLN A 362 10.34 12.28 18.84
C GLN A 362 10.91 12.53 20.24
N SER A 363 10.19 13.29 21.07
CA SER A 363 10.60 13.53 22.45
C SER A 363 10.56 12.26 23.30
N LEU A 364 9.48 11.47 23.20
CA LEU A 364 9.37 10.20 23.92
C LEU A 364 10.44 9.19 23.50
N THR A 365 10.84 9.16 22.23
CA THR A 365 11.95 8.32 21.76
C THR A 365 13.25 8.66 22.50
N VAL A 366 13.61 9.96 22.57
CA VAL A 366 14.80 10.40 23.30
C VAL A 366 14.74 10.02 24.78
N VAL A 367 13.60 10.22 25.42
CA VAL A 367 13.39 9.81 26.83
C VAL A 367 13.54 8.30 27.00
N GLY A 368 12.94 7.50 26.11
CA GLY A 368 13.05 6.06 26.15
C GLY A 368 14.50 5.55 26.03
N GLU A 369 15.29 6.18 25.15
CA GLU A 369 16.72 5.89 24.99
C GLU A 369 17.52 6.24 26.26
N GLN A 370 17.22 7.40 26.87
CA GLN A 370 17.90 7.86 28.10
C GLN A 370 17.65 6.96 29.32
N ILE A 371 16.47 6.34 29.40
CA ILE A 371 16.17 5.36 30.47
C ILE A 371 16.47 3.91 30.06
N GLY A 372 17.11 3.69 28.90
CA GLY A 372 17.55 2.37 28.45
C GLY A 372 16.44 1.40 28.05
N LEU A 373 15.31 1.89 27.50
CA LEU A 373 14.26 1.00 26.99
C LEU A 373 14.76 0.20 25.78
N PRO A 374 14.43 -1.10 25.70
CA PRO A 374 14.82 -1.97 24.57
C PRO A 374 14.00 -1.70 23.29
N PHE A 375 13.06 -0.77 23.34
CA PHE A 375 12.18 -0.40 22.23
C PHE A 375 11.91 1.12 22.19
N THR A 376 11.47 1.62 21.06
CA THR A 376 11.11 3.03 20.87
C THR A 376 9.87 3.41 21.67
N LEU A 377 9.98 4.32 22.63
CA LEU A 377 8.87 4.85 23.39
C LEU A 377 8.01 5.76 22.50
N SER A 378 6.69 5.61 22.58
CA SER A 378 5.73 6.41 21.82
C SER A 378 4.39 6.49 22.57
N MET A 379 3.51 7.40 22.16
CA MET A 379 2.16 7.51 22.75
C MET A 379 1.34 6.22 22.65
N HIS A 380 1.64 5.35 21.67
CA HIS A 380 0.94 4.08 21.53
C HIS A 380 1.34 3.08 22.61
N VAL A 381 2.57 3.20 23.12
CA VAL A 381 3.07 2.38 24.25
C VAL A 381 2.26 2.65 25.51
N ALA A 382 1.81 3.89 25.79
CA ALA A 382 0.92 4.18 26.93
C ALA A 382 -0.35 3.32 26.87
N ARG A 383 -0.94 3.19 25.69
CA ARG A 383 -2.16 2.42 25.47
C ARG A 383 -1.92 0.90 25.63
N HIS A 384 -0.83 0.39 25.08
CA HIS A 384 -0.46 -1.01 25.23
C HIS A 384 -0.14 -1.35 26.70
N SER A 385 0.61 -0.46 27.38
CA SER A 385 0.94 -0.62 28.79
C SER A 385 -0.32 -0.63 29.68
N PHE A 386 -1.29 0.26 29.42
CA PHE A 386 -2.55 0.23 30.13
C PHE A 386 -3.30 -1.09 29.93
N ALA A 387 -3.39 -1.57 28.67
CA ALA A 387 -4.12 -2.79 28.37
C ALA A 387 -3.48 -4.02 29.07
N VAL A 388 -2.16 -4.17 28.98
CA VAL A 388 -1.43 -5.26 29.66
C VAL A 388 -1.58 -5.15 31.17
N PHE A 389 -1.41 -3.95 31.72
CA PHE A 389 -1.60 -3.71 33.17
C PHE A 389 -3.00 -4.09 33.64
N ALA A 390 -4.04 -3.70 32.88
CA ALA A 390 -5.42 -3.98 33.21
C ALA A 390 -5.73 -5.49 33.18
N LEU A 391 -5.22 -6.20 32.15
CA LEU A 391 -5.33 -7.65 32.03
C LEU A 391 -4.61 -8.37 33.19
N ASN A 392 -3.39 -7.98 33.54
CA ASN A 392 -2.62 -8.55 34.64
C ASN A 392 -3.27 -8.26 36.02
N LYS A 393 -4.17 -7.26 36.08
CA LYS A 393 -5.01 -7.00 37.26
C LYS A 393 -6.35 -7.76 37.25
N GLY A 394 -6.55 -8.66 36.30
CA GLY A 394 -7.71 -9.54 36.22
C GLY A 394 -8.93 -8.92 35.52
N LEU A 395 -8.79 -7.79 34.81
CA LEU A 395 -9.88 -7.30 33.99
C LEU A 395 -10.06 -8.18 32.76
N SER A 396 -11.32 -8.53 32.46
CA SER A 396 -11.59 -9.34 31.27
C SER A 396 -11.26 -8.58 29.97
N MET A 397 -10.91 -9.32 28.89
CA MET A 397 -10.66 -8.78 27.56
C MET A 397 -11.78 -7.86 27.06
N SER A 398 -13.04 -8.22 27.33
CA SER A 398 -14.21 -7.44 26.96
C SER A 398 -14.23 -6.08 27.67
N VAL A 399 -13.92 -6.05 28.97
CA VAL A 399 -13.84 -4.81 29.76
C VAL A 399 -12.69 -3.95 29.27
N VAL A 400 -11.50 -4.54 29.07
CA VAL A 400 -10.34 -3.81 28.54
C VAL A 400 -10.63 -3.26 27.14
N GLY A 401 -11.25 -4.05 26.25
CA GLY A 401 -11.67 -3.58 24.93
C GLY A 401 -12.63 -2.39 24.99
N ARG A 402 -13.59 -2.41 25.92
CA ARG A 402 -14.50 -1.28 26.17
C ARG A 402 -13.75 -0.04 26.66
N LEU A 403 -12.87 -0.18 27.65
CA LEU A 403 -12.07 0.93 28.20
C LEU A 403 -11.17 1.54 27.11
N LEU A 404 -10.60 0.74 26.24
CA LEU A 404 -9.82 1.18 25.11
C LEU A 404 -10.67 1.81 23.97
N GLY A 405 -11.99 1.64 23.97
CA GLY A 405 -12.87 2.10 22.89
C GLY A 405 -12.65 1.34 21.57
N HIS A 406 -12.49 0.00 21.65
CA HIS A 406 -12.47 -0.86 20.47
C HIS A 406 -13.89 -1.09 19.97
N GLY A 407 -14.04 -1.20 18.64
CA GLY A 407 -15.34 -1.45 18.00
C GLY A 407 -15.79 -2.92 18.11
N SER A 408 -14.86 -3.86 18.28
CA SER A 408 -15.08 -5.28 18.53
C SER A 408 -14.05 -5.82 19.52
N THR A 409 -14.38 -6.93 20.18
CA THR A 409 -13.48 -7.68 21.08
C THR A 409 -12.34 -8.31 20.32
N ASP A 410 -12.55 -8.70 19.05
CA ASP A 410 -11.55 -9.35 18.18
C ASP A 410 -10.26 -8.54 18.07
N VAL A 411 -10.37 -7.20 18.08
CA VAL A 411 -9.18 -6.32 18.03
C VAL A 411 -8.37 -6.46 19.31
N THR A 412 -9.06 -6.56 20.47
CA THR A 412 -8.40 -6.71 21.77
C THR A 412 -7.77 -8.11 21.88
N GLU A 413 -8.49 -9.14 21.47
CA GLU A 413 -8.00 -10.52 21.46
C GLU A 413 -6.77 -10.69 20.55
N LYS A 414 -6.84 -10.24 19.30
CA LYS A 414 -5.71 -10.35 18.37
C LYS A 414 -4.43 -9.66 18.86
N VAL A 415 -4.56 -8.58 19.61
CA VAL A 415 -3.41 -7.80 20.07
C VAL A 415 -2.91 -8.30 21.43
N TYR A 416 -3.80 -8.72 22.32
CA TYR A 416 -3.45 -8.96 23.73
C TYR A 416 -3.66 -10.41 24.21
N ALA A 417 -4.19 -11.33 23.37
CA ALA A 417 -4.40 -12.75 23.75
C ALA A 417 -3.12 -13.44 24.25
N LYS A 418 -1.98 -13.04 23.74
CA LYS A 418 -0.68 -13.58 24.14
C LYS A 418 -0.18 -13.14 25.54
N PHE A 419 -0.85 -12.19 26.18
CA PHE A 419 -0.61 -11.82 27.59
C PHE A 419 -1.51 -12.64 28.56
N LEU A 420 -2.41 -13.47 28.01
CA LEU A 420 -3.26 -14.36 28.78
C LEU A 420 -2.51 -15.49 29.52
N PRO A 421 -1.34 -16.03 29.09
CA PRO A 421 -0.70 -17.14 29.81
C PRO A 421 -0.43 -16.84 31.28
N GLU A 422 0.06 -15.63 31.61
CA GLU A 422 0.28 -15.25 33.02
C GLU A 422 -1.05 -15.11 33.77
N THR A 423 -2.05 -14.49 33.15
CA THR A 423 -3.39 -14.33 33.71
C THR A 423 -4.11 -15.70 33.82
N LEU A 424 -3.98 -16.55 32.81
CA LEU A 424 -4.51 -17.93 32.83
C LEU A 424 -3.86 -18.78 33.92
N SER A 425 -2.54 -18.67 34.09
CA SER A 425 -1.84 -19.37 35.17
C SER A 425 -2.32 -18.92 36.55
N ALA A 426 -2.54 -17.61 36.73
CA ALA A 426 -3.07 -17.04 37.96
C ALA A 426 -4.55 -17.49 38.21
N GLU A 427 -5.37 -17.52 37.17
CA GLU A 427 -6.77 -17.97 37.26
C GLU A 427 -6.85 -19.50 37.52
N ILE A 428 -5.98 -20.29 36.84
CA ILE A 428 -5.88 -21.75 37.12
C ILE A 428 -5.38 -22.01 38.53
N ALA A 429 -4.45 -21.21 39.05
CA ALA A 429 -4.00 -21.35 40.44
C ALA A 429 -5.13 -21.08 41.46
N LYS A 430 -6.00 -20.10 41.19
CA LYS A 430 -7.21 -19.84 42.00
C LYS A 430 -8.19 -21.00 41.91
N LEU A 431 -8.50 -21.50 40.69
CA LEU A 431 -9.35 -22.65 40.45
C LEU A 431 -8.79 -23.93 41.10
N SER A 432 -7.48 -24.13 41.05
CA SER A 432 -6.82 -25.28 41.67
C SER A 432 -7.02 -25.29 43.18
N GLY A 433 -7.03 -24.12 43.85
CA GLY A 433 -7.35 -24.00 45.27
C GLY A 433 -8.79 -24.35 45.59
N GLU A 434 -9.74 -24.06 44.73
CA GLU A 434 -11.14 -24.42 44.86
C GLU A 434 -11.40 -25.91 44.49
N LEU A 435 -10.72 -26.39 43.41
CA LEU A 435 -10.82 -27.77 42.94
C LEU A 435 -10.14 -28.77 43.86
N SER A 436 -9.13 -28.39 44.65
CA SER A 436 -8.49 -29.24 45.63
C SER A 436 -9.45 -29.70 46.78
N ASN A 437 -10.58 -29.00 46.94
CA ASN A 437 -11.67 -29.39 47.83
C ASN A 437 -12.63 -30.40 47.20
N LEU A 438 -12.48 -30.72 45.91
CA LEU A 438 -13.26 -31.72 45.17
C LEU A 438 -12.42 -32.98 44.92
N THR A 439 -11.78 -33.49 45.98
CA THR A 439 -11.07 -34.78 45.91
C THR A 439 -12.05 -35.91 45.65
N ILE A 440 -11.83 -36.66 44.53
CA ILE A 440 -12.46 -37.94 44.22
C ILE A 440 -11.86 -39.00 45.11
#